data_2308e30d67041483def2e3e963b2b00b
#
_entry.id   2308e30d67041483def2e3e963b2b00b
#
_cell.length_a   1.000
_cell.length_b   1.000
_cell.length_c   1.000
_cell.angle_alpha   90.00
_cell.angle_beta   90.00
_cell.angle_gamma   90.00
#
_symmetry.space_group_name_H-M   'P 1'
#
loop_
_entity.id
_entity.type
_entity.pdbx_description
1 polymer ?
#
loop_
_entity_poly.entity_id
_entity_poly.type
_entity_poly.pdbx_seq_one_letter_code
_entity_poly.pdbx_strand_id
1 'polypeptide(L)'
;PNLNITLDDGKPTRSSSFNVRGTTSIGQGGSAFVLIDGVEGDPALLNPNDIASVSVLKDAASSSIYGARGTFGVVLITTKQPKKGKTTVSYSGNFSVQTPTVTPDLVTDGYTYAERFREAYTAWNNYSSLPSKINKSQLYSDAWLQTFKERKEQGITDEVVTGADGTYTYFGNTDYYDILYRDQSFAQDHNLIVSGGDEKADFYVSGRFYDYNGLFAYNSDTYQTMNIRAKGSLQAYDWLRITNNMEFSNMQYHNPINVGEGGSIWRNLADEGHPTSPIFNPDGSLTMSAAYTVGDFIYGKNGIDTHKKVLKNTTGFNATFFNKKLRVNGDFTFRNFDNNDTQKRVPVPYSTKLGTTTFLGATYNDLK
;
A
#
# COMPACT_ATOMS: atom_id res chain seq x y z
N PRO A 1 -19.28 -22.32 -4.25
CA PRO A 1 -17.91 -22.13 -4.76
C PRO A 1 -17.04 -21.73 -3.59
N ASN A 2 -16.04 -22.56 -3.28
CA ASN A 2 -15.21 -22.36 -2.09
C ASN A 2 -13.87 -21.71 -2.47
N LEU A 3 -13.91 -20.57 -3.11
CA LEU A 3 -12.74 -19.71 -3.30
C LEU A 3 -12.79 -18.62 -2.22
N ASN A 4 -11.89 -18.67 -1.27
CA ASN A 4 -11.68 -17.60 -0.32
C ASN A 4 -10.55 -16.72 -0.84
N ILE A 5 -10.86 -15.46 -1.03
CA ILE A 5 -9.87 -14.42 -1.37
C ILE A 5 -9.69 -13.60 -0.12
N THR A 6 -8.51 -13.67 0.48
CA THR A 6 -8.15 -12.86 1.63
C THR A 6 -7.19 -11.75 1.19
N LEU A 7 -7.51 -10.55 1.61
CA LEU A 7 -6.63 -9.39 1.57
C LEU A 7 -6.17 -9.15 3.00
N ASP A 8 -4.87 -9.16 3.23
CA ASP A 8 -4.30 -8.97 4.57
C ASP A 8 -4.58 -7.57 5.11
N ASP A 9 -4.67 -6.60 4.21
CA ASP A 9 -5.09 -5.23 4.48
C ASP A 9 -5.80 -4.63 3.24
N GLY A 10 -6.43 -3.46 3.40
CA GLY A 10 -7.15 -2.78 2.31
C GLY A 10 -6.24 -2.11 1.27
N LYS A 11 -4.92 -2.32 1.30
CA LYS A 11 -3.99 -1.68 0.36
C LYS A 11 -4.03 -2.35 -1.01
N PRO A 12 -4.13 -1.58 -2.09
CA PRO A 12 -4.23 -2.12 -3.46
C PRO A 12 -2.96 -2.86 -3.93
N THR A 13 -1.90 -2.81 -3.14
CA THR A 13 -0.58 -3.37 -3.45
C THR A 13 -0.36 -4.77 -2.91
N ARG A 14 -1.22 -5.23 -2.00
CA ARG A 14 -1.15 -6.58 -1.44
C ARG A 14 -1.66 -7.59 -2.44
N SER A 15 -0.85 -8.60 -2.71
CA SER A 15 -1.30 -9.76 -3.47
C SER A 15 -2.39 -10.48 -2.69
N SER A 16 -3.55 -10.64 -3.30
CA SER A 16 -4.64 -11.43 -2.71
C SER A 16 -4.17 -12.86 -2.51
N SER A 17 -4.42 -13.42 -1.35
CA SER A 17 -4.24 -14.85 -1.09
C SER A 17 -5.48 -15.61 -1.59
N PHE A 18 -5.27 -16.53 -2.52
CA PHE A 18 -6.33 -17.36 -3.09
C PHE A 18 -6.32 -18.73 -2.39
N ASN A 19 -7.31 -19.01 -1.57
CA ASN A 19 -7.45 -20.29 -0.89
C ASN A 19 -8.68 -21.03 -1.42
N VAL A 20 -8.46 -22.21 -2.01
CA VAL A 20 -9.51 -23.02 -2.67
C VAL A 20 -10.00 -24.14 -1.78
N ARG A 21 -9.19 -24.67 -0.86
CA ARG A 21 -9.51 -25.88 -0.05
C ARG A 21 -9.50 -25.66 1.46
N GLY A 22 -9.34 -24.43 1.92
CA GLY A 22 -9.11 -24.14 3.34
C GLY A 22 -7.66 -24.49 3.77
N THR A 23 -7.36 -24.32 5.04
CA THR A 23 -6.06 -24.73 5.60
C THR A 23 -6.08 -26.24 5.80
N THR A 24 -5.47 -26.98 4.88
CA THR A 24 -5.47 -28.46 4.87
C THR A 24 -4.36 -29.08 5.74
N SER A 25 -3.47 -28.26 6.30
CA SER A 25 -2.45 -28.75 7.25
C SER A 25 -2.06 -27.66 8.24
N ILE A 26 -1.79 -28.08 9.47
CA ILE A 26 -1.25 -27.22 10.54
C ILE A 26 0.16 -26.77 10.11
N GLY A 27 0.34 -25.47 9.83
CA GLY A 27 1.64 -24.85 9.53
C GLY A 27 2.06 -24.76 8.07
N GLN A 28 1.26 -25.22 7.10
CA GLN A 28 1.53 -25.05 5.66
C GLN A 28 0.27 -24.57 4.92
N GLY A 29 -0.01 -23.28 4.97
CA GLY A 29 -0.97 -22.63 4.08
C GLY A 29 -0.33 -22.42 2.71
N GLY A 30 -0.86 -23.04 1.65
CA GLY A 30 -0.46 -22.79 0.27
C GLY A 30 -1.48 -21.91 -0.43
N SER A 31 -1.01 -20.95 -1.24
CA SER A 31 -1.85 -20.19 -2.16
C SER A 31 -2.17 -21.05 -3.39
N ALA A 32 -3.36 -20.88 -3.97
CA ALA A 32 -3.70 -21.53 -5.22
C ALA A 32 -2.77 -21.08 -6.36
N PHE A 33 -2.51 -21.99 -7.29
CA PHE A 33 -1.71 -21.69 -8.48
C PHE A 33 -2.54 -20.88 -9.47
N VAL A 34 -2.10 -19.66 -9.81
CA VAL A 34 -2.86 -18.76 -10.67
C VAL A 34 -2.28 -18.75 -12.08
N LEU A 35 -3.16 -19.00 -13.05
CA LEU A 35 -2.83 -18.97 -14.48
C LEU A 35 -3.68 -17.90 -15.18
N ILE A 36 -3.02 -17.06 -15.96
CA ILE A 36 -3.63 -16.04 -16.83
C ILE A 36 -3.39 -16.43 -18.28
N ASP A 37 -4.46 -16.78 -18.99
CA ASP A 37 -4.42 -17.34 -20.35
C ASP A 37 -3.44 -18.54 -20.46
N GLY A 38 -3.47 -19.44 -19.46
CA GLY A 38 -2.66 -20.65 -19.41
C GLY A 38 -1.22 -20.48 -18.91
N VAL A 39 -0.77 -19.28 -18.63
CA VAL A 39 0.58 -18.97 -18.14
C VAL A 39 0.50 -18.43 -16.72
N GLU A 40 1.42 -18.86 -15.86
CA GLU A 40 1.52 -18.33 -14.48
C GLU A 40 1.61 -16.81 -14.46
N GLY A 41 0.81 -16.16 -13.61
CA GLY A 41 0.77 -14.71 -13.51
C GLY A 41 0.25 -14.20 -12.18
N ASP A 42 0.54 -12.93 -11.89
CA ASP A 42 0.02 -12.22 -10.72
C ASP A 42 -1.26 -11.45 -11.12
N PRO A 43 -2.43 -11.82 -10.55
CA PRO A 43 -3.68 -11.11 -10.84
C PRO A 43 -3.68 -9.65 -10.44
N ALA A 44 -2.86 -9.24 -9.46
CA ALA A 44 -2.75 -7.85 -9.03
C ALA A 44 -2.16 -6.94 -10.12
N LEU A 45 -1.41 -7.51 -11.07
CA LEU A 45 -0.82 -6.79 -12.19
C LEU A 45 -1.70 -6.84 -13.46
N LEU A 46 -2.83 -7.53 -13.41
CA LEU A 46 -3.76 -7.64 -14.53
C LEU A 46 -4.77 -6.49 -14.51
N ASN A 47 -5.11 -5.96 -15.69
CA ASN A 47 -6.25 -5.06 -15.82
C ASN A 47 -7.56 -5.84 -15.55
N PRO A 48 -8.33 -5.53 -14.49
CA PRO A 48 -9.58 -6.23 -14.21
C PRO A 48 -10.58 -6.18 -15.35
N ASN A 49 -10.57 -5.09 -16.14
CA ASN A 49 -11.45 -4.92 -17.29
C ASN A 49 -11.14 -5.86 -18.46
N ASP A 50 -9.97 -6.50 -18.47
CA ASP A 50 -9.61 -7.50 -19.45
C ASP A 50 -10.14 -8.91 -19.11
N ILE A 51 -10.61 -9.14 -17.88
CA ILE A 51 -11.06 -10.45 -17.45
C ILE A 51 -12.37 -10.80 -18.14
N ALA A 52 -12.40 -11.96 -18.78
CA ALA A 52 -13.61 -12.55 -19.37
C ALA A 52 -14.25 -13.55 -18.41
N SER A 53 -13.44 -14.42 -17.77
CA SER A 53 -13.92 -15.41 -16.81
C SER A 53 -12.82 -15.84 -15.83
N VAL A 54 -13.26 -16.29 -14.66
CA VAL A 54 -12.41 -16.92 -13.65
C VAL A 54 -12.99 -18.31 -13.36
N SER A 55 -12.17 -19.33 -13.49
CA SER A 55 -12.52 -20.72 -13.18
C SER A 55 -11.60 -21.27 -12.12
N VAL A 56 -12.14 -22.08 -11.21
CA VAL A 56 -11.39 -22.65 -10.09
C VAL A 56 -11.40 -24.17 -10.19
N LEU A 57 -10.22 -24.77 -10.35
CA LEU A 57 -10.04 -26.22 -10.32
C LEU A 57 -9.72 -26.64 -8.89
N LYS A 58 -10.71 -27.23 -8.23
CA LYS A 58 -10.62 -27.68 -6.83
C LYS A 58 -10.45 -29.19 -6.69
N ASP A 59 -10.74 -29.95 -7.73
CA ASP A 59 -10.65 -31.42 -7.68
C ASP A 59 -9.25 -31.89 -8.02
N ALA A 60 -8.78 -32.94 -7.33
CA ALA A 60 -7.45 -33.49 -7.53
C ALA A 60 -7.24 -33.97 -8.98
N ALA A 61 -8.27 -34.51 -9.60
CA ALA A 61 -8.21 -34.97 -10.98
C ALA A 61 -8.00 -33.82 -11.97
N SER A 62 -8.74 -32.69 -11.82
CA SER A 62 -8.63 -31.55 -12.70
C SER A 62 -7.34 -30.72 -12.47
N SER A 63 -6.79 -30.73 -11.25
CA SER A 63 -5.54 -30.03 -10.91
C SER A 63 -4.29 -30.86 -11.15
N SER A 64 -4.41 -32.17 -11.38
CA SER A 64 -3.29 -33.11 -11.55
C SER A 64 -2.34 -32.76 -12.71
N ILE A 65 -2.88 -32.18 -13.79
CA ILE A 65 -2.07 -31.75 -14.96
C ILE A 65 -1.04 -30.65 -14.60
N TYR A 66 -1.21 -29.98 -13.46
CA TYR A 66 -0.29 -28.94 -12.97
C TYR A 66 0.70 -29.48 -11.92
N GLY A 67 0.68 -30.80 -11.66
CA GLY A 67 1.61 -31.48 -10.74
C GLY A 67 1.54 -30.91 -9.31
N ALA A 68 2.69 -30.83 -8.65
CA ALA A 68 2.81 -30.36 -7.27
C ALA A 68 2.30 -28.92 -7.08
N ARG A 69 2.35 -28.07 -8.10
CA ARG A 69 1.83 -26.69 -8.04
C ARG A 69 0.30 -26.62 -7.91
N GLY A 70 -0.42 -27.64 -8.41
CA GLY A 70 -1.88 -27.72 -8.33
C GLY A 70 -2.43 -28.24 -7.00
N THR A 71 -1.60 -28.59 -6.03
CA THR A 71 -2.00 -29.22 -4.76
C THR A 71 -2.99 -28.39 -3.96
N PHE A 72 -2.83 -27.06 -3.96
CA PHE A 72 -3.71 -26.13 -3.24
C PHE A 72 -4.86 -25.58 -4.10
N GLY A 73 -5.08 -26.18 -5.29
CA GLY A 73 -6.04 -25.75 -6.29
C GLY A 73 -5.41 -24.84 -7.35
N VAL A 74 -6.16 -24.63 -8.43
CA VAL A 74 -5.72 -23.81 -9.56
C VAL A 74 -6.81 -22.80 -9.89
N VAL A 75 -6.43 -21.53 -10.04
CA VAL A 75 -7.29 -20.45 -10.50
C VAL A 75 -6.92 -20.13 -11.95
N LEU A 76 -7.87 -20.33 -12.85
CA LEU A 76 -7.71 -20.04 -14.27
C LEU A 76 -8.41 -18.71 -14.61
N ILE A 77 -7.65 -17.71 -14.96
CA ILE A 77 -8.16 -16.43 -15.42
C ILE A 77 -8.04 -16.40 -16.95
N THR A 78 -9.18 -16.28 -17.62
CA THR A 78 -9.24 -16.12 -19.07
C THR A 78 -9.51 -14.66 -19.37
N THR A 79 -8.71 -14.06 -20.24
CA THR A 79 -8.92 -12.67 -20.64
C THR A 79 -9.75 -12.57 -21.92
N LYS A 80 -10.38 -11.42 -22.12
CA LYS A 80 -11.24 -11.15 -23.28
C LYS A 80 -10.54 -11.46 -24.58
N GLN A 81 -11.31 -12.01 -25.51
CA GLN A 81 -10.85 -12.33 -26.86
C GLN A 81 -11.33 -11.27 -27.86
N PRO A 82 -10.62 -11.09 -28.97
CA PRO A 82 -11.10 -10.27 -30.08
C PRO A 82 -12.51 -10.69 -30.50
N LYS A 83 -13.35 -9.73 -30.81
CA LYS A 83 -14.68 -9.97 -31.36
C LYS A 83 -14.69 -9.60 -32.83
N LYS A 84 -15.19 -10.51 -33.70
CA LYS A 84 -15.40 -10.22 -35.08
C LYS A 84 -16.51 -9.17 -35.24
N GLY A 85 -16.42 -8.34 -36.26
CA GLY A 85 -17.38 -7.31 -36.56
C GLY A 85 -16.75 -5.93 -36.69
N LYS A 86 -17.59 -4.89 -36.74
CA LYS A 86 -17.13 -3.49 -36.80
C LYS A 86 -16.25 -3.16 -35.59
N THR A 87 -15.22 -2.39 -35.87
CA THR A 87 -14.36 -1.87 -34.80
C THR A 87 -15.18 -1.05 -33.79
N THR A 88 -15.04 -1.40 -32.54
CA THR A 88 -15.65 -0.71 -31.41
C THR A 88 -14.57 -0.09 -30.54
N VAL A 89 -14.83 1.12 -30.05
CA VAL A 89 -14.02 1.82 -29.09
C VAL A 89 -14.85 2.04 -27.83
N SER A 90 -14.32 1.63 -26.69
CA SER A 90 -14.97 1.80 -25.40
C SER A 90 -13.99 2.46 -24.43
N TYR A 91 -14.43 3.55 -23.82
CA TYR A 91 -13.70 4.20 -22.74
C TYR A 91 -14.55 4.19 -21.47
N SER A 92 -13.91 3.90 -20.35
CA SER A 92 -14.48 4.08 -19.02
C SER A 92 -13.51 4.83 -18.13
N GLY A 93 -14.01 5.84 -17.42
CA GLY A 93 -13.29 6.62 -16.43
C GLY A 93 -14.00 6.54 -15.08
N ASN A 94 -13.25 6.33 -14.01
CA ASN A 94 -13.77 6.36 -12.65
C ASN A 94 -12.90 7.31 -11.82
N PHE A 95 -13.53 8.25 -11.15
CA PHE A 95 -12.91 9.17 -10.20
C PHE A 95 -13.50 8.92 -8.84
N SER A 96 -12.65 8.61 -7.87
CA SER A 96 -13.08 8.26 -6.52
C SER A 96 -12.52 9.26 -5.52
N VAL A 97 -13.36 9.66 -4.58
CA VAL A 97 -12.98 10.38 -3.36
C VAL A 97 -13.07 9.39 -2.22
N GLN A 98 -12.03 9.32 -1.44
CA GLN A 98 -11.95 8.44 -0.27
C GLN A 98 -11.85 9.30 0.99
N THR A 99 -12.58 8.91 2.01
CA THR A 99 -12.57 9.54 3.33
C THR A 99 -12.32 8.47 4.39
N PRO A 100 -11.68 8.78 5.52
CA PRO A 100 -11.62 7.86 6.65
C PRO A 100 -13.02 7.42 7.06
N THR A 101 -13.22 6.12 7.23
CA THR A 101 -14.53 5.59 7.70
C THR A 101 -14.74 5.79 9.19
N VAL A 102 -13.65 5.88 9.95
CA VAL A 102 -13.63 6.13 11.39
C VAL A 102 -12.45 7.03 11.68
N THR A 103 -12.69 8.11 12.37
CA THR A 103 -11.67 8.97 12.98
C THR A 103 -11.72 8.78 14.49
N PRO A 104 -10.58 8.60 15.17
CA PRO A 104 -10.57 8.47 16.62
C PRO A 104 -10.99 9.80 17.26
N ASP A 105 -11.80 9.73 18.31
CA ASP A 105 -12.09 10.87 19.18
C ASP A 105 -10.96 10.96 20.22
N LEU A 106 -10.03 11.89 19.99
CA LEU A 106 -8.83 12.06 20.80
C LEU A 106 -8.94 13.29 21.70
N VAL A 107 -8.36 13.19 22.88
CA VAL A 107 -8.17 14.35 23.76
C VAL A 107 -7.01 15.17 23.22
N THR A 108 -7.28 16.29 22.56
CA THR A 108 -6.28 17.18 21.97
C THR A 108 -5.90 18.36 22.87
N ASP A 109 -6.65 18.63 23.91
CA ASP A 109 -6.29 19.60 24.96
C ASP A 109 -5.19 19.01 25.85
N GLY A 110 -4.00 19.58 25.78
CA GLY A 110 -2.82 19.05 26.47
C GLY A 110 -2.92 19.06 28.00
N TYR A 111 -3.54 20.09 28.59
CA TYR A 111 -3.75 20.11 30.04
C TYR A 111 -4.71 18.99 30.47
N THR A 112 -5.85 18.86 29.82
CA THR A 112 -6.83 17.80 30.12
C THR A 112 -6.20 16.42 29.95
N TYR A 113 -5.41 16.22 28.89
CA TYR A 113 -4.67 14.98 28.67
C TYR A 113 -3.70 14.69 29.82
N ALA A 114 -2.90 15.68 30.25
CA ALA A 114 -1.91 15.52 31.31
C ALA A 114 -2.57 15.20 32.66
N GLU A 115 -3.72 15.80 32.94
CA GLU A 115 -4.53 15.52 34.13
C GLU A 115 -5.05 14.09 34.13
N ARG A 116 -5.66 13.66 33.01
CA ARG A 116 -6.16 12.29 32.83
C ARG A 116 -5.05 11.25 32.87
N PHE A 117 -3.91 11.56 32.27
CA PHE A 117 -2.72 10.71 32.32
C PHE A 117 -2.24 10.52 33.79
N ARG A 118 -2.21 11.60 34.54
CA ARG A 118 -1.89 11.54 35.99
C ARG A 118 -2.86 10.62 36.72
N GLU A 119 -4.17 10.81 36.55
CA GLU A 119 -5.19 9.99 37.19
C GLU A 119 -5.02 8.50 36.86
N ALA A 120 -4.86 8.18 35.60
CA ALA A 120 -4.68 6.81 35.12
C ALA A 120 -3.39 6.18 35.68
N TYR A 121 -2.27 6.91 35.62
CA TYR A 121 -0.98 6.43 36.11
C TYR A 121 -1.01 6.17 37.64
N THR A 122 -1.55 7.10 38.42
CA THR A 122 -1.63 6.95 39.91
C THR A 122 -2.55 5.80 40.29
N ALA A 123 -3.70 5.65 39.61
CA ALA A 123 -4.61 4.52 39.83
C ALA A 123 -3.93 3.17 39.51
N TRP A 124 -3.20 3.08 38.39
CA TRP A 124 -2.45 1.88 38.01
C TRP A 124 -1.38 1.51 39.07
N ASN A 125 -0.76 2.50 39.69
CA ASN A 125 0.26 2.32 40.72
C ASN A 125 -0.31 2.30 42.16
N ASN A 126 -1.58 1.98 42.35
CA ASN A 126 -2.27 1.96 43.65
C ASN A 126 -2.10 3.26 44.46
N TYR A 127 -2.06 4.40 43.76
CA TYR A 127 -1.88 5.74 44.33
C TYR A 127 -0.57 5.93 45.12
N SER A 128 0.44 5.11 44.81
CA SER A 128 1.72 5.14 45.52
C SER A 128 2.78 6.04 44.90
N SER A 129 2.60 6.38 43.63
CA SER A 129 3.57 7.20 42.89
C SER A 129 2.91 8.08 41.81
N LEU A 130 3.55 9.22 41.53
CA LEU A 130 3.23 10.09 40.41
C LEU A 130 4.06 9.70 39.16
N PRO A 131 3.60 10.01 37.95
CA PRO A 131 4.43 9.83 36.77
C PRO A 131 5.67 10.74 36.84
N SER A 132 6.79 10.28 36.35
CA SER A 132 8.01 11.09 36.23
C SER A 132 8.13 11.74 34.85
N LYS A 133 7.44 11.20 33.88
CA LYS A 133 7.40 11.67 32.50
C LYS A 133 5.99 11.47 31.94
N ILE A 134 5.60 12.32 31.00
CA ILE A 134 4.36 12.14 30.24
C ILE A 134 4.65 11.51 28.86
N ASN A 135 5.81 11.78 28.32
CA ASN A 135 6.40 11.16 27.14
C ASN A 135 7.93 11.16 27.28
N LYS A 136 8.65 10.81 26.20
CA LYS A 136 10.12 10.71 26.24
C LYS A 136 10.82 12.04 26.50
N SER A 137 10.25 13.14 26.04
CA SER A 137 10.86 14.47 26.13
C SER A 137 10.33 15.31 27.28
N GLN A 138 9.05 15.15 27.67
CA GLN A 138 8.43 15.98 28.67
C GLN A 138 8.44 15.32 30.06
N LEU A 139 9.20 15.92 30.97
CA LEU A 139 9.15 15.54 32.39
C LEU A 139 7.81 15.97 32.98
N TYR A 140 7.28 15.13 33.86
CA TYR A 140 6.09 15.43 34.63
C TYR A 140 6.51 15.92 36.04
N SER A 141 5.84 16.97 36.52
CA SER A 141 5.84 17.36 37.93
C SER A 141 4.53 18.11 38.22
N ASP A 142 4.14 18.15 39.52
CA ASP A 142 2.96 18.91 39.92
C ASP A 142 3.12 20.40 39.60
N ALA A 143 4.34 20.95 39.73
CA ALA A 143 4.63 22.33 39.37
C ALA A 143 4.44 22.58 37.87
N TRP A 144 4.87 21.66 37.00
CA TRP A 144 4.64 21.75 35.55
C TRP A 144 3.14 21.71 35.23
N LEU A 145 2.40 20.78 35.84
CA LEU A 145 0.95 20.68 35.63
C LEU A 145 0.22 21.93 36.09
N GLN A 146 0.61 22.48 37.23
CA GLN A 146 0.04 23.72 37.74
C GLN A 146 0.34 24.91 36.82
N THR A 147 1.57 25.02 36.34
CA THR A 147 1.94 26.04 35.33
C THR A 147 1.13 25.89 34.06
N PHE A 148 0.89 24.65 33.61
CA PHE A 148 0.08 24.37 32.41
C PHE A 148 -1.36 24.86 32.61
N LYS A 149 -1.94 24.59 33.79
CA LYS A 149 -3.28 25.07 34.16
C LYS A 149 -3.36 26.61 34.11
N GLU A 150 -2.41 27.29 34.79
CA GLU A 150 -2.34 28.75 34.84
C GLU A 150 -2.20 29.37 33.45
N ARG A 151 -1.34 28.80 32.58
CA ARG A 151 -1.19 29.25 31.19
C ARG A 151 -2.49 29.08 30.39
N LYS A 152 -3.21 27.97 30.57
CA LYS A 152 -4.52 27.73 29.95
C LYS A 152 -5.56 28.76 30.43
N GLU A 153 -5.66 29.00 31.74
CA GLU A 153 -6.59 29.97 32.33
C GLU A 153 -6.29 31.43 31.87
N GLN A 154 -5.03 31.75 31.65
CA GLN A 154 -4.60 33.06 31.16
C GLN A 154 -4.68 33.20 29.64
N GLY A 155 -5.02 32.13 28.91
CA GLY A 155 -5.09 32.14 27.46
C GLY A 155 -3.74 32.29 26.78
N ILE A 156 -2.65 31.82 27.41
CA ILE A 156 -1.30 31.88 26.83
C ILE A 156 -1.19 30.80 25.75
N THR A 157 -0.85 31.25 24.54
CA THR A 157 -0.79 30.38 23.33
C THR A 157 0.60 29.86 23.01
N ASP A 158 1.65 30.38 23.64
CA ASP A 158 3.02 29.89 23.45
C ASP A 158 3.13 28.45 24.00
N GLU A 159 3.35 27.50 23.14
CA GLU A 159 3.37 26.07 23.52
C GLU A 159 4.73 25.59 24.02
N VAL A 160 5.79 26.39 23.86
CA VAL A 160 7.15 26.02 24.28
C VAL A 160 7.78 27.14 25.07
N VAL A 161 8.33 26.77 26.23
CA VAL A 161 9.15 27.68 27.05
C VAL A 161 10.60 27.20 26.99
N THR A 162 11.52 28.14 26.67
CA THR A 162 12.95 27.88 26.69
C THR A 162 13.52 28.29 28.02
N GLY A 163 14.07 27.35 28.77
CA GLY A 163 14.74 27.60 30.06
C GLY A 163 16.05 28.38 29.88
N ALA A 164 16.57 28.93 30.98
CA ALA A 164 17.84 29.67 30.97
C ALA A 164 19.02 28.81 30.50
N ASP A 165 18.96 27.50 30.69
CA ASP A 165 19.94 26.53 30.19
C ASP A 165 19.71 26.10 28.75
N GLY A 166 18.65 26.62 28.09
CA GLY A 166 18.24 26.30 26.75
C GLY A 166 17.32 25.09 26.60
N THR A 167 16.98 24.40 27.70
CA THR A 167 16.07 23.22 27.65
C THR A 167 14.65 23.66 27.35
N TYR A 168 13.96 22.89 26.50
CA TYR A 168 12.57 23.14 26.15
C TYR A 168 11.61 22.47 27.14
N THR A 169 10.56 23.19 27.50
CA THR A 169 9.42 22.69 28.28
C THR A 169 8.14 22.92 27.47
N TYR A 170 7.30 21.91 27.37
CA TYR A 170 6.17 21.90 26.45
C TYR A 170 4.84 22.06 27.19
N PHE A 171 3.92 22.83 26.55
CA PHE A 171 2.55 23.11 26.98
C PHE A 171 1.62 23.11 25.77
N GLY A 172 1.78 22.11 24.91
CA GLY A 172 1.09 22.02 23.60
C GLY A 172 -0.35 21.55 23.68
N ASN A 173 -1.08 21.76 22.59
CA ASN A 173 -2.44 21.26 22.34
C ASN A 173 -2.50 20.63 20.94
N THR A 174 -1.59 19.73 20.64
CA THR A 174 -1.35 19.20 19.30
C THR A 174 -2.29 18.05 18.97
N ASP A 175 -3.01 18.14 17.87
CA ASP A 175 -3.69 17.01 17.26
C ASP A 175 -2.79 16.32 16.23
N TYR A 176 -2.07 15.30 16.68
CA TYR A 176 -1.18 14.54 15.82
C TYR A 176 -1.90 13.76 14.73
N TYR A 177 -3.15 13.39 14.96
CA TYR A 177 -3.95 12.68 13.96
C TYR A 177 -4.33 13.62 12.82
N ASP A 178 -4.86 14.80 13.13
CA ASP A 178 -5.26 15.81 12.14
C ASP A 178 -4.05 16.29 11.30
N ILE A 179 -2.88 16.40 11.92
CA ILE A 179 -1.64 16.76 11.23
C ILE A 179 -1.18 15.64 10.28
N LEU A 180 -1.31 14.38 10.67
CA LEU A 180 -0.79 13.26 9.91
C LEU A 180 -1.72 12.85 8.76
N TYR A 181 -3.04 12.97 8.93
CA TYR A 181 -4.01 12.47 7.97
C TYR A 181 -4.77 13.60 7.27
N ARG A 182 -5.15 13.34 6.03
CA ARG A 182 -6.07 14.18 5.26
C ARG A 182 -7.49 13.69 5.46
N ASP A 183 -8.44 14.61 5.37
CA ASP A 183 -9.87 14.28 5.36
C ASP A 183 -10.27 13.53 4.09
N GLN A 184 -9.55 13.74 2.99
CA GLN A 184 -9.88 13.18 1.69
C GLN A 184 -8.63 12.82 0.89
N SER A 185 -8.74 11.74 0.13
CA SER A 185 -7.79 11.39 -0.92
C SER A 185 -8.52 11.04 -2.21
N PHE A 186 -7.77 11.01 -3.32
CA PHE A 186 -8.32 10.85 -4.66
C PHE A 186 -7.71 9.64 -5.35
N ALA A 187 -8.54 8.94 -6.12
CA ALA A 187 -8.08 7.92 -7.04
C ALA A 187 -8.76 8.10 -8.41
N GLN A 188 -8.06 7.71 -9.47
CA GLN A 188 -8.59 7.72 -10.84
C GLN A 188 -8.24 6.42 -11.54
N ASP A 189 -9.18 5.93 -12.34
CA ASP A 189 -9.04 4.71 -13.15
C ASP A 189 -9.56 5.00 -14.56
N HIS A 190 -8.69 4.93 -15.54
CA HIS A 190 -9.00 5.15 -16.94
C HIS A 190 -8.77 3.86 -17.71
N ASN A 191 -9.75 3.40 -18.47
CA ASN A 191 -9.65 2.20 -19.27
C ASN A 191 -10.17 2.45 -20.68
N LEU A 192 -9.35 2.14 -21.68
CA LEU A 192 -9.67 2.23 -23.10
C LEU A 192 -9.59 0.84 -23.73
N ILE A 193 -10.59 0.45 -24.47
CA ILE A 193 -10.64 -0.82 -25.21
C ILE A 193 -11.00 -0.55 -26.66
N VAL A 194 -10.23 -1.12 -27.57
CA VAL A 194 -10.51 -1.12 -29.00
C VAL A 194 -10.51 -2.57 -29.48
N SER A 195 -11.60 -3.01 -30.12
CA SER A 195 -11.72 -4.39 -30.61
C SER A 195 -12.52 -4.45 -31.92
N GLY A 196 -12.14 -5.32 -32.80
CA GLY A 196 -12.80 -5.50 -34.09
C GLY A 196 -12.14 -6.58 -34.93
N GLY A 197 -12.61 -6.71 -36.15
CA GLY A 197 -12.02 -7.64 -37.13
C GLY A 197 -13.03 -8.38 -37.96
N ASP A 198 -12.53 -9.25 -38.81
CA ASP A 198 -13.32 -10.08 -39.71
C ASP A 198 -12.90 -11.56 -39.66
N GLU A 199 -13.22 -12.34 -40.70
CA GLU A 199 -12.84 -13.76 -40.77
C GLU A 199 -11.32 -13.95 -40.97
N LYS A 200 -10.64 -12.94 -41.53
CA LYS A 200 -9.21 -13.03 -41.84
C LYS A 200 -8.35 -12.52 -40.70
N ALA A 201 -8.76 -11.43 -40.04
CA ALA A 201 -7.99 -10.83 -38.97
C ALA A 201 -8.92 -10.26 -37.89
N ASP A 202 -8.56 -10.46 -36.65
CA ASP A 202 -9.25 -9.86 -35.52
C ASP A 202 -8.24 -9.31 -34.49
N PHE A 203 -8.66 -8.31 -33.74
CA PHE A 203 -7.82 -7.68 -32.72
C PHE A 203 -8.61 -7.20 -31.52
N TYR A 204 -7.93 -7.15 -30.39
CA TYR A 204 -8.35 -6.58 -29.13
C TYR A 204 -7.17 -5.85 -28.53
N VAL A 205 -7.32 -4.57 -28.27
CA VAL A 205 -6.31 -3.74 -27.60
C VAL A 205 -6.94 -3.05 -26.41
N SER A 206 -6.33 -3.14 -25.27
CA SER A 206 -6.75 -2.42 -24.07
C SER A 206 -5.59 -1.66 -23.46
N GLY A 207 -5.90 -0.52 -22.84
CA GLY A 207 -5.00 0.27 -22.03
C GLY A 207 -5.69 0.69 -20.74
N ARG A 208 -5.04 0.54 -19.60
CA ARG A 208 -5.52 1.03 -18.30
C ARG A 208 -4.45 1.88 -17.64
N PHE A 209 -4.88 2.98 -17.05
CA PHE A 209 -4.10 3.77 -16.14
C PHE A 209 -4.89 3.92 -14.84
N TYR A 210 -4.29 3.51 -13.74
CA TYR A 210 -4.85 3.66 -12.40
C TYR A 210 -3.85 4.40 -11.53
N ASP A 211 -4.34 5.40 -10.81
CA ASP A 211 -3.56 6.23 -9.89
C ASP A 211 -4.34 6.43 -8.59
N TYR A 212 -3.67 6.18 -7.49
CA TYR A 212 -4.22 6.23 -6.15
C TYR A 212 -3.27 6.96 -5.21
N ASN A 213 -3.80 7.87 -4.41
CA ASN A 213 -3.11 8.54 -3.33
C ASN A 213 -3.71 8.12 -1.98
N GLY A 214 -2.87 7.87 -1.00
CA GLY A 214 -3.29 7.55 0.35
C GLY A 214 -3.73 8.75 1.16
N LEU A 215 -4.04 8.50 2.43
CA LEU A 215 -4.58 9.50 3.35
C LEU A 215 -3.53 10.26 4.18
N PHE A 216 -2.25 9.95 4.08
CA PHE A 216 -1.24 10.74 4.79
C PHE A 216 -1.14 12.15 4.21
N ALA A 217 -1.07 13.16 5.09
CA ALA A 217 -0.95 14.56 4.67
C ALA A 217 0.40 14.86 4.01
N TYR A 218 1.46 14.20 4.46
CA TYR A 218 2.83 14.35 3.98
C TYR A 218 3.37 13.00 3.55
N ASN A 219 4.21 12.96 2.49
CA ASN A 219 4.84 11.76 1.99
C ASN A 219 3.88 10.56 1.93
N SER A 220 2.71 10.79 1.30
CA SER A 220 1.64 9.79 1.28
C SER A 220 2.04 8.54 0.54
N ASP A 221 1.45 7.42 0.92
CA ASP A 221 1.50 6.24 0.08
C ASP A 221 0.82 6.51 -1.27
N THR A 222 1.45 6.08 -2.34
CA THR A 222 0.94 6.24 -3.70
C THR A 222 1.01 4.93 -4.46
N TYR A 223 -0.01 4.63 -5.24
CA TYR A 223 -0.04 3.45 -6.09
C TYR A 223 -0.44 3.83 -7.50
N GLN A 224 0.41 3.51 -8.45
CA GLN A 224 0.17 3.76 -9.86
C GLN A 224 0.36 2.47 -10.66
N THR A 225 -0.56 2.18 -11.57
CA THR A 225 -0.40 1.05 -12.47
C THR A 225 -0.81 1.41 -13.89
N MET A 226 -0.01 0.95 -14.85
CA MET A 226 -0.27 1.06 -16.26
C MET A 226 -0.28 -0.35 -16.87
N ASN A 227 -1.38 -0.71 -17.55
CA ASN A 227 -1.53 -1.98 -18.21
C ASN A 227 -1.80 -1.75 -19.69
N ILE A 228 -1.17 -2.54 -20.54
CA ILE A 228 -1.45 -2.58 -21.99
C ILE A 228 -1.57 -4.05 -22.38
N ARG A 229 -2.62 -4.39 -23.11
CA ARG A 229 -2.82 -5.71 -23.71
C ARG A 229 -3.14 -5.56 -25.17
N ALA A 230 -2.51 -6.39 -26.00
CA ALA A 230 -2.83 -6.51 -27.41
C ALA A 230 -2.97 -7.98 -27.77
N LYS A 231 -4.16 -8.37 -28.22
CA LYS A 231 -4.43 -9.69 -28.78
C LYS A 231 -4.83 -9.56 -30.23
N GLY A 232 -4.43 -10.52 -31.02
CA GLY A 232 -4.85 -10.58 -32.41
C GLY A 232 -4.69 -11.96 -33.01
N SER A 233 -5.41 -12.19 -34.08
CA SER A 233 -5.23 -13.36 -34.89
C SER A 233 -5.31 -13.04 -36.36
N LEU A 234 -4.59 -13.78 -37.17
CA LEU A 234 -4.50 -13.63 -38.62
C LEU A 234 -4.61 -15.01 -39.29
N GLN A 235 -5.57 -15.15 -40.21
CA GLN A 235 -5.64 -16.29 -41.11
C GLN A 235 -4.64 -16.07 -42.24
N ALA A 236 -3.39 -16.56 -42.01
CA ALA A 236 -2.30 -16.34 -42.97
C ALA A 236 -2.49 -17.15 -44.27
N TYR A 237 -3.02 -18.39 -44.13
CA TYR A 237 -3.41 -19.28 -45.23
C TYR A 237 -4.69 -20.01 -44.79
N ASP A 238 -5.41 -20.60 -45.72
CA ASP A 238 -6.65 -21.34 -45.43
C ASP A 238 -6.45 -22.46 -44.38
N TRP A 239 -5.24 -22.98 -44.30
CA TRP A 239 -4.84 -24.03 -43.36
C TRP A 239 -4.11 -23.52 -42.15
N LEU A 240 -3.67 -22.20 -42.06
CA LEU A 240 -2.83 -21.66 -40.98
C LEU A 240 -3.40 -20.37 -40.40
N ARG A 241 -3.74 -20.40 -39.13
CA ARG A 241 -4.06 -19.22 -38.30
C ARG A 241 -2.94 -18.97 -37.31
N ILE A 242 -2.47 -17.75 -37.27
CA ILE A 242 -1.46 -17.26 -36.32
C ILE A 242 -2.18 -16.41 -35.25
N THR A 243 -1.79 -16.55 -34.00
CA THR A 243 -2.33 -15.79 -32.86
C THR A 243 -1.21 -15.10 -32.10
N ASN A 244 -1.49 -13.94 -31.57
CA ASN A 244 -0.56 -13.25 -30.66
C ASN A 244 -1.32 -12.66 -29.48
N ASN A 245 -0.73 -12.70 -28.30
CA ASN A 245 -1.23 -12.12 -27.05
C ASN A 245 -0.05 -11.48 -26.32
N MET A 246 0.04 -10.15 -26.41
CA MET A 246 1.03 -9.34 -25.70
C MET A 246 0.40 -8.70 -24.48
N GLU A 247 1.11 -8.69 -23.38
CA GLU A 247 0.75 -8.05 -22.13
C GLU A 247 1.95 -7.26 -21.61
N PHE A 248 1.72 -6.00 -21.27
CA PHE A 248 2.65 -5.16 -20.54
C PHE A 248 1.95 -4.62 -19.31
N SER A 249 2.62 -4.70 -18.16
CA SER A 249 2.18 -4.12 -16.90
C SER A 249 3.35 -3.43 -16.21
N ASN A 250 3.13 -2.22 -15.73
CA ASN A 250 4.07 -1.47 -14.91
C ASN A 250 3.34 -0.96 -13.68
N MET A 251 3.77 -1.39 -12.50
CA MET A 251 3.25 -0.99 -11.21
C MET A 251 4.34 -0.28 -10.42
N GLN A 252 3.98 0.85 -9.83
CA GLN A 252 4.81 1.62 -8.92
C GLN A 252 4.04 1.84 -7.62
N TYR A 253 4.70 1.59 -6.52
CA TYR A 253 4.15 1.80 -5.20
C TYR A 253 5.17 2.46 -4.29
N HIS A 254 4.79 3.57 -3.71
CA HIS A 254 5.52 4.21 -2.62
C HIS A 254 4.80 3.93 -1.30
N ASN A 255 5.52 3.44 -0.32
CA ASN A 255 5.02 3.22 1.04
C ASN A 255 5.91 3.98 2.03
N PRO A 256 5.43 5.06 2.66
CA PRO A 256 6.19 5.75 3.68
C PRO A 256 6.44 4.82 4.87
N ILE A 257 7.62 4.94 5.46
CA ILE A 257 7.96 4.21 6.68
C ILE A 257 8.27 5.19 7.79
N ASN A 258 7.92 4.82 9.01
CA ASN A 258 8.28 5.54 10.21
C ASN A 258 9.43 4.79 10.91
N VAL A 259 10.54 5.47 11.17
CA VAL A 259 11.75 4.89 11.81
C VAL A 259 11.68 4.93 13.33
N GLY A 260 10.58 5.43 13.90
CA GLY A 260 10.35 5.40 15.35
C GLY A 260 10.38 3.99 15.95
N GLU A 261 9.97 3.83 17.16
CA GLU A 261 10.04 2.57 17.91
C GLU A 261 9.16 1.44 17.38
N GLY A 262 9.61 0.69 16.43
CA GLY A 262 8.94 -0.55 15.99
C GLY A 262 8.16 -0.45 14.69
N GLY A 263 8.31 0.62 13.94
CA GLY A 263 7.90 0.67 12.52
C GLY A 263 6.39 0.79 12.26
N SER A 264 5.57 0.94 13.28
CA SER A 264 4.12 1.18 13.14
C SER A 264 3.79 2.61 13.56
N ILE A 265 3.27 3.39 12.63
CA ILE A 265 2.86 4.77 12.90
C ILE A 265 1.79 4.83 14.02
N TRP A 266 0.86 3.90 14.05
CA TRP A 266 -0.18 3.84 15.08
C TRP A 266 0.40 3.64 16.49
N ARG A 267 1.39 2.76 16.62
CA ARG A 267 2.08 2.56 17.86
C ARG A 267 2.85 3.80 18.28
N ASN A 268 3.57 4.42 17.35
CA ASN A 268 4.34 5.62 17.65
C ASN A 268 3.43 6.80 18.01
N LEU A 269 2.25 6.93 17.39
CA LEU A 269 1.25 7.92 17.81
C LEU A 269 0.71 7.65 19.21
N ALA A 270 0.44 6.38 19.55
CA ALA A 270 -0.03 6.02 20.89
C ALA A 270 1.02 6.25 21.99
N ASP A 271 2.29 5.98 21.67
CA ASP A 271 3.37 6.04 22.64
C ASP A 271 3.97 7.46 22.80
N GLU A 272 3.96 8.28 21.74
CA GLU A 272 4.64 9.58 21.70
C GLU A 272 3.80 10.75 21.15
N GLY A 273 2.70 10.47 20.46
CA GLY A 273 1.82 11.49 19.87
C GLY A 273 0.90 12.17 20.88
N HIS A 274 1.47 12.56 22.01
CA HIS A 274 0.70 13.19 23.08
C HIS A 274 0.48 14.68 22.81
N PRO A 275 -0.70 15.23 23.06
CA PRO A 275 -1.03 16.62 22.72
C PRO A 275 -0.15 17.66 23.44
N THR A 276 0.47 17.28 24.56
CA THR A 276 1.32 18.17 25.35
C THR A 276 2.58 18.65 24.64
N SER A 277 3.00 17.99 23.54
CA SER A 277 4.20 18.34 22.79
C SER A 277 3.83 18.88 21.41
N PRO A 278 4.21 20.11 21.03
CA PRO A 278 4.02 20.63 19.68
C PRO A 278 4.94 19.93 18.67
N ILE A 279 4.72 20.20 17.38
CA ILE A 279 5.54 19.62 16.31
C ILE A 279 6.91 20.26 16.26
N PHE A 280 6.98 21.58 16.38
CA PHE A 280 8.22 22.35 16.24
C PHE A 280 8.58 23.07 17.53
N ASN A 281 9.87 23.15 17.78
CA ASN A 281 10.47 24.07 18.74
C ASN A 281 10.53 25.50 18.16
N PRO A 282 10.74 26.53 18.99
CA PRO A 282 10.83 27.93 18.51
C PRO A 282 11.95 28.18 17.50
N ASP A 283 12.99 27.37 17.48
CA ASP A 283 14.08 27.43 16.51
C ASP A 283 13.79 26.69 15.18
N GLY A 284 12.57 26.15 15.01
CA GLY A 284 12.15 25.41 13.84
C GLY A 284 12.59 23.96 13.80
N SER A 285 13.32 23.48 14.79
CA SER A 285 13.62 22.03 14.91
C SER A 285 12.40 21.24 15.32
N LEU A 286 12.32 19.95 14.95
CA LEU A 286 11.29 19.05 15.47
C LEU A 286 11.47 18.82 16.97
N THR A 287 10.34 18.68 17.67
CA THR A 287 10.34 18.10 19.01
C THR A 287 10.64 16.59 18.93
N MET A 288 11.06 16.00 20.02
CA MET A 288 11.32 14.56 20.08
C MET A 288 10.05 13.75 19.78
N SER A 289 8.89 14.13 20.36
CA SER A 289 7.60 13.49 20.07
C SER A 289 7.22 13.55 18.60
N ALA A 290 7.41 14.71 17.96
CA ALA A 290 7.17 14.87 16.54
C ALA A 290 8.13 14.02 15.68
N ALA A 291 9.41 13.93 16.06
CA ALA A 291 10.36 13.08 15.35
C ALA A 291 9.96 11.60 15.38
N TYR A 292 9.47 11.10 16.53
CA TYR A 292 9.00 9.72 16.67
C TYR A 292 7.70 9.42 15.93
N THR A 293 6.88 10.41 15.65
CA THR A 293 5.54 10.26 15.07
C THR A 293 5.49 10.74 13.63
N VAL A 294 5.39 12.04 13.42
CA VAL A 294 5.15 12.66 12.10
C VAL A 294 6.43 13.05 11.36
N GLY A 295 7.59 12.98 11.99
CA GLY A 295 8.84 13.50 11.44
C GLY A 295 9.26 12.85 10.14
N ASP A 296 9.12 11.54 9.99
CA ASP A 296 9.43 10.82 8.75
C ASP A 296 8.54 11.27 7.58
N PHE A 297 7.28 11.57 7.87
CA PHE A 297 6.33 12.04 6.87
C PHE A 297 6.61 13.49 6.48
N ILE A 298 6.84 14.38 7.44
CA ILE A 298 7.14 15.80 7.20
C ILE A 298 8.44 15.96 6.38
N TYR A 299 9.49 15.23 6.72
CA TYR A 299 10.74 15.26 5.95
C TYR A 299 10.64 14.52 4.61
N GLY A 300 9.69 13.58 4.46
CA GLY A 300 9.38 12.92 3.21
C GLY A 300 10.52 12.09 2.60
N LYS A 301 11.46 11.59 3.44
CA LYS A 301 12.67 10.90 2.95
C LYS A 301 12.65 9.41 3.15
N ASN A 302 11.85 8.92 4.09
CA ASN A 302 11.82 7.52 4.47
C ASN A 302 10.64 6.79 3.81
N GLY A 303 10.95 5.68 3.14
CA GLY A 303 9.95 4.93 2.41
C GLY A 303 10.51 3.68 1.75
N ILE A 304 9.60 2.90 1.21
CA ILE A 304 9.88 1.76 0.34
C ILE A 304 9.22 2.03 -1.01
N ASP A 305 10.01 2.05 -2.05
CA ASP A 305 9.56 2.16 -3.43
C ASP A 305 9.60 0.79 -4.08
N THR A 306 8.44 0.26 -4.45
CA THR A 306 8.28 -1.02 -5.14
C THR A 306 7.95 -0.76 -6.61
N HIS A 307 8.74 -1.34 -7.52
CA HIS A 307 8.50 -1.32 -8.95
C HIS A 307 8.37 -2.74 -9.48
N LYS A 308 7.21 -3.05 -10.08
CA LYS A 308 6.99 -4.34 -10.77
C LYS A 308 6.68 -4.10 -12.23
N LYS A 309 7.42 -4.77 -13.12
CA LYS A 309 7.19 -4.73 -14.55
C LYS A 309 7.02 -6.15 -15.08
N VAL A 310 6.03 -6.32 -15.93
CA VAL A 310 5.80 -7.58 -16.65
C VAL A 310 5.70 -7.27 -18.14
N LEU A 311 6.46 -7.97 -18.93
CA LEU A 311 6.27 -8.08 -20.38
C LEU A 311 6.09 -9.54 -20.71
N LYS A 312 4.92 -9.90 -21.23
CA LYS A 312 4.59 -11.25 -21.69
C LYS A 312 4.12 -11.21 -23.13
N ASN A 313 4.63 -12.10 -23.94
CA ASN A 313 4.16 -12.30 -25.31
C ASN A 313 4.00 -13.78 -25.57
N THR A 314 2.80 -14.17 -25.98
CA THR A 314 2.47 -15.53 -26.42
C THR A 314 2.11 -15.49 -27.90
N THR A 315 2.93 -16.13 -28.73
CA THR A 315 2.64 -16.32 -30.14
C THR A 315 2.27 -17.77 -30.38
N GLY A 316 1.11 -18.00 -30.97
CA GLY A 316 0.60 -19.33 -31.26
C GLY A 316 0.24 -19.52 -32.73
N PHE A 317 0.06 -20.78 -33.10
CA PHE A 317 -0.46 -21.16 -34.42
C PHE A 317 -1.45 -22.29 -34.29
N ASN A 318 -2.41 -22.30 -35.24
CA ASN A 318 -3.32 -23.41 -35.46
C ASN A 318 -3.27 -23.77 -36.93
N ALA A 319 -2.82 -24.97 -37.24
CA ALA A 319 -2.71 -25.48 -38.59
C ALA A 319 -3.69 -26.65 -38.78
N THR A 320 -4.41 -26.66 -39.92
CA THR A 320 -5.38 -27.70 -40.25
C THR A 320 -5.07 -28.30 -41.60
N PHE A 321 -4.97 -29.61 -41.65
CA PHE A 321 -4.61 -30.37 -42.86
C PHE A 321 -5.68 -31.42 -43.21
N PHE A 322 -5.64 -31.95 -44.41
CA PHE A 322 -6.47 -33.05 -44.89
C PHE A 322 -7.98 -32.80 -44.66
N ASN A 323 -8.51 -31.68 -45.13
CA ASN A 323 -9.91 -31.29 -44.94
C ASN A 323 -10.31 -31.28 -43.44
N LYS A 324 -9.46 -30.72 -42.58
CA LYS A 324 -9.65 -30.57 -41.13
C LYS A 324 -9.58 -31.89 -40.33
N LYS A 325 -9.07 -32.97 -40.95
CA LYS A 325 -8.88 -34.26 -40.23
C LYS A 325 -7.69 -34.25 -39.30
N LEU A 326 -6.66 -33.45 -39.57
CA LEU A 326 -5.51 -33.25 -38.73
C LEU A 326 -5.43 -31.80 -38.29
N ARG A 327 -5.34 -31.58 -36.96
CA ARG A 327 -5.09 -30.26 -36.38
C ARG A 327 -3.80 -30.29 -35.58
N VAL A 328 -2.93 -29.31 -35.84
CA VAL A 328 -1.70 -29.12 -35.12
C VAL A 328 -1.73 -27.70 -34.54
N ASN A 329 -1.58 -27.58 -33.24
CA ASN A 329 -1.48 -26.30 -32.56
C ASN A 329 -0.24 -26.28 -31.68
N GLY A 330 0.33 -25.11 -31.57
CA GLY A 330 1.47 -24.86 -30.69
C GLY A 330 1.52 -23.38 -30.35
N ASP A 331 2.16 -23.08 -29.26
CA ASP A 331 2.43 -21.72 -28.80
C ASP A 331 3.81 -21.63 -28.17
N PHE A 332 4.33 -20.42 -28.23
CA PHE A 332 5.57 -20.02 -27.59
C PHE A 332 5.30 -18.79 -26.75
N THR A 333 5.64 -18.84 -25.47
CA THR A 333 5.52 -17.72 -24.54
C THR A 333 6.89 -17.24 -24.07
N PHE A 334 7.13 -15.95 -24.28
CA PHE A 334 8.21 -15.21 -23.64
C PHE A 334 7.62 -14.37 -22.50
N ARG A 335 8.25 -14.43 -21.33
CA ARG A 335 7.88 -13.61 -20.16
C ARG A 335 9.13 -13.03 -19.52
N ASN A 336 9.15 -11.72 -19.35
CA ASN A 336 10.10 -11.00 -18.50
C ASN A 336 9.36 -10.41 -17.33
N PHE A 337 9.84 -10.67 -16.14
CA PHE A 337 9.32 -10.12 -14.88
C PHE A 337 10.47 -9.46 -14.14
N ASP A 338 10.31 -8.17 -13.84
CA ASP A 338 11.23 -7.38 -13.05
C ASP A 338 10.50 -6.88 -11.79
N ASN A 339 11.08 -7.14 -10.63
CA ASN A 339 10.61 -6.67 -9.34
C ASN A 339 11.77 -6.05 -8.59
N ASN A 340 11.65 -4.78 -8.28
CA ASN A 340 12.67 -4.01 -7.58
C ASN A 340 12.05 -3.27 -6.39
N ASP A 341 12.55 -3.55 -5.20
CA ASP A 341 12.19 -2.86 -3.97
C ASP A 341 13.39 -2.04 -3.50
N THR A 342 13.20 -0.73 -3.40
CA THR A 342 14.20 0.20 -2.90
C THR A 342 13.73 0.76 -1.56
N GLN A 343 14.44 0.45 -0.49
CA GLN A 343 14.17 1.01 0.83
C GLN A 343 15.14 2.15 1.14
N LYS A 344 14.59 3.28 1.55
CA LYS A 344 15.34 4.46 1.98
C LYS A 344 15.06 4.73 3.45
N ARG A 345 16.12 4.80 4.25
CA ARG A 345 16.07 5.14 5.67
C ARG A 345 17.09 6.22 5.96
N VAL A 346 16.64 7.37 6.42
CA VAL A 346 17.44 8.53 6.80
C VAL A 346 17.07 8.92 8.22
N PRO A 347 18.03 9.19 9.11
CA PRO A 347 17.74 9.65 10.45
C PRO A 347 16.93 10.95 10.46
N VAL A 348 15.99 11.07 11.39
CA VAL A 348 15.15 12.26 11.58
C VAL A 348 15.79 13.14 12.66
N PRO A 349 16.16 14.39 12.34
CA PRO A 349 16.72 15.31 13.32
C PRO A 349 15.63 15.88 14.24
N TYR A 350 15.94 16.03 15.52
CA TYR A 350 15.12 16.72 16.50
C TYR A 350 15.99 17.43 17.53
N SER A 351 15.38 18.30 18.33
CA SER A 351 16.06 18.98 19.43
C SER A 351 15.22 18.94 20.70
N THR A 352 15.89 18.81 21.85
CA THR A 352 15.31 18.97 23.18
C THR A 352 15.89 20.18 23.91
N LYS A 353 16.86 20.83 23.27
CA LYS A 353 17.56 21.99 23.82
C LYS A 353 18.04 22.89 22.71
N LEU A 354 17.90 24.21 22.89
CA LEU A 354 18.32 25.23 21.94
C LEU A 354 19.78 25.04 21.50
N GLY A 355 20.00 25.05 20.18
CA GLY A 355 21.33 24.91 19.58
C GLY A 355 21.89 23.50 19.60
N THR A 356 21.10 22.48 19.95
CA THR A 356 21.50 21.06 19.86
C THR A 356 20.70 20.33 18.80
N THR A 357 21.28 19.28 18.24
CA THR A 357 20.57 18.39 17.31
C THR A 357 20.85 16.95 17.68
N THR A 358 19.81 16.18 17.83
CA THR A 358 19.85 14.72 18.02
C THR A 358 19.18 14.05 16.85
N PHE A 359 19.56 12.82 16.54
CA PHE A 359 19.00 12.06 15.41
C PHE A 359 18.27 10.81 15.91
N LEU A 360 17.08 10.61 15.38
CA LEU A 360 16.29 9.40 15.55
C LEU A 360 16.46 8.50 14.33
N GLY A 361 16.62 7.20 14.55
CA GLY A 361 16.76 6.18 13.51
C GLY A 361 18.18 5.67 13.36
N ALA A 362 18.38 4.82 12.34
CA ALA A 362 19.67 4.17 12.08
C ALA A 362 20.75 5.19 11.73
N THR A 363 21.90 5.06 12.36
CA THR A 363 23.09 5.79 11.96
C THR A 363 23.73 5.14 10.73
N TYR A 364 24.58 5.88 10.00
CA TYR A 364 25.26 5.36 8.81
C TYR A 364 26.03 4.05 9.06
N ASN A 365 26.45 3.80 10.30
CA ASN A 365 27.15 2.58 10.69
C ASN A 365 26.23 1.35 10.81
N ASP A 366 24.92 1.55 10.92
CA ASP A 366 23.92 0.48 11.05
C ASP A 366 23.40 0.01 9.68
N LEU A 367 23.84 0.65 8.58
CA LEU A 367 23.41 0.38 7.21
C LEU A 367 24.41 -0.53 6.44
N LYS A 368 25.28 -1.26 7.15
CA LYS A 368 26.21 -2.21 6.53
C LYS A 368 25.60 -3.59 6.39
#